data_6eb104a92815fe6d0cf35f347d8c67dd
#
_entry.id   6eb104a92815fe6d0cf35f347d8c67dd
#
_cell.length_a   1.000
_cell.length_b   1.000
_cell.length_c   1.000
_cell.angle_alpha   90.00
_cell.angle_beta   90.00
_cell.angle_gamma   90.00
#
_symmetry.space_group_name_H-M   'P 1'
#
loop_
_entity.id
_entity.type
_entity.pdbx_description
1 polymer ?
#
loop_
_entity_poly.entity_id
_entity_poly.type
_entity_poly.pdbx_seq_one_letter_code
_entity_poly.pdbx_strand_id
1 'polypeptide(L)'
;MTDIILKKADPEDVPAIVAVERKMAGSGTCYAITAEEEWKKEMGNSVVYVIIKDGKIIGDAAFEVKSKDHIYGSGLMIDPEYQNQGIGREVLTRFVKELKGVKRIDMTVHPHNSAAIGLYLRFGFVIESWKDNYYGDGQPRIIMAKCQ
;
A
#
# COMPACT_ATOMS: atom_id res chain seq x y z
N MET A 1 -13.90 -13.37 -5.28
CA MET A 1 -12.48 -13.67 -5.47
C MET A 1 -11.94 -13.11 -6.76
N THR A 2 -10.77 -12.53 -6.71
CA THR A 2 -10.14 -11.93 -7.89
C THR A 2 -9.03 -12.85 -8.42
N ASP A 3 -8.81 -12.82 -9.74
CA ASP A 3 -7.74 -13.57 -10.38
C ASP A 3 -6.45 -12.76 -10.39
N ILE A 4 -5.87 -12.56 -9.22
CA ILE A 4 -4.62 -11.82 -9.09
C ILE A 4 -3.49 -12.72 -8.61
N ILE A 5 -2.28 -12.35 -9.01
CA ILE A 5 -1.04 -12.96 -8.54
C ILE A 5 -0.25 -11.87 -7.82
N LEU A 6 0.23 -12.17 -6.63
CA LEU A 6 1.18 -11.33 -5.92
C LEU A 6 2.56 -11.92 -6.12
N LYS A 7 3.43 -11.16 -6.78
CA LYS A 7 4.81 -11.56 -7.04
C LYS A 7 5.74 -10.57 -6.36
N LYS A 8 6.75 -11.07 -5.69
CA LYS A 8 7.79 -10.20 -5.14
C LYS A 8 8.45 -9.44 -6.28
N ALA A 9 8.52 -8.11 -6.16
CA ALA A 9 9.02 -7.25 -7.22
C ALA A 9 10.54 -7.45 -7.41
N ASP A 10 10.97 -7.37 -8.65
CA ASP A 10 12.39 -7.30 -9.00
C ASP A 10 12.66 -5.98 -9.74
N PRO A 11 13.94 -5.61 -9.96
CA PRO A 11 14.26 -4.32 -10.60
C PRO A 11 13.63 -4.13 -11.98
N GLU A 12 13.33 -5.20 -12.70
CA GLU A 12 12.70 -5.12 -14.02
C GLU A 12 11.25 -4.67 -13.94
N ASP A 13 10.62 -4.80 -12.79
CA ASP A 13 9.23 -4.40 -12.58
C ASP A 13 9.08 -2.90 -12.32
N VAL A 14 10.16 -2.19 -12.00
CA VAL A 14 10.10 -0.77 -11.61
C VAL A 14 9.40 0.12 -12.63
N PRO A 15 9.66 0.03 -13.94
CA PRO A 15 8.95 0.86 -14.92
C PRO A 15 7.43 0.66 -14.88
N ALA A 16 6.96 -0.56 -14.70
CA ALA A 16 5.52 -0.85 -14.62
C ALA A 16 4.92 -0.33 -13.31
N ILE A 17 5.65 -0.43 -12.20
CA ILE A 17 5.23 0.12 -10.91
C ILE A 17 5.07 1.64 -11.03
N VAL A 18 6.07 2.32 -11.59
CA VAL A 18 6.05 3.78 -11.77
C VAL A 18 4.88 4.21 -12.66
N ALA A 19 4.56 3.42 -13.68
CA ALA A 19 3.40 3.71 -14.55
C ALA A 19 2.09 3.73 -13.77
N VAL A 20 1.89 2.80 -12.84
CA VAL A 20 0.71 2.77 -11.96
C VAL A 20 0.74 3.95 -10.99
N GLU A 21 1.87 4.21 -10.36
CA GLU A 21 2.03 5.30 -9.40
C GLU A 21 1.71 6.65 -10.04
N ARG A 22 2.16 6.87 -11.27
CA ARG A 22 1.88 8.12 -12.01
C ARG A 22 0.39 8.32 -12.26
N LYS A 23 -0.35 7.25 -12.51
CA LYS A 23 -1.81 7.34 -12.67
C LYS A 23 -2.50 7.78 -11.38
N MET A 24 -1.92 7.43 -10.24
CA MET A 24 -2.47 7.78 -8.93
C MET A 24 -2.03 9.14 -8.41
N ALA A 25 -0.95 9.71 -8.97
CA ALA A 25 -0.36 10.96 -8.48
C ALA A 25 -1.33 12.15 -8.49
N GLY A 26 -2.30 12.16 -9.41
CA GLY A 26 -3.29 13.23 -9.51
C GLY A 26 -4.52 13.06 -8.64
N SER A 27 -4.62 11.98 -7.87
CA SER A 27 -5.83 11.69 -7.09
C SER A 27 -6.07 12.65 -5.91
N GLY A 28 -5.01 13.27 -5.39
CA GLY A 28 -5.08 14.14 -4.21
C GLY A 28 -5.19 13.40 -2.88
N THR A 29 -5.30 12.09 -2.90
CA THR A 29 -5.52 11.28 -1.68
C THR A 29 -4.43 10.22 -1.47
N CYS A 30 -3.35 10.27 -2.23
CA CYS A 30 -2.24 9.34 -2.05
C CYS A 30 -0.90 10.05 -2.24
N TYR A 31 0.14 9.47 -1.68
CA TYR A 31 1.51 9.90 -1.90
C TYR A 31 2.16 8.91 -2.87
N ALA A 32 2.22 9.27 -4.14
CA ALA A 32 2.74 8.39 -5.18
C ALA A 32 4.25 8.60 -5.38
N ILE A 33 4.98 7.51 -5.54
CA ILE A 33 6.40 7.54 -5.86
C ILE A 33 6.52 7.39 -7.37
N THR A 34 6.81 8.50 -8.06
CA THR A 34 6.74 8.58 -9.51
C THR A 34 8.11 8.54 -10.21
N ALA A 35 9.20 8.40 -9.45
CA ALA A 35 10.55 8.33 -10.00
C ALA A 35 11.14 6.94 -9.81
N GLU A 36 11.75 6.38 -10.87
CA GLU A 36 12.36 5.04 -10.81
C GLU A 36 13.46 4.95 -9.77
N GLU A 37 14.24 6.02 -9.61
CA GLU A 37 15.33 6.04 -8.63
C GLU A 37 14.81 5.93 -7.19
N GLU A 38 13.68 6.57 -6.90
CA GLU A 38 13.05 6.47 -5.60
C GLU A 38 12.52 5.06 -5.34
N TRP A 39 11.98 4.40 -6.37
CA TRP A 39 11.49 3.03 -6.24
C TRP A 39 12.63 2.04 -6.01
N LYS A 40 13.79 2.26 -6.62
CA LYS A 40 14.96 1.44 -6.37
C LYS A 40 15.40 1.53 -4.92
N LYS A 41 15.35 2.74 -4.33
CA LYS A 41 15.63 2.94 -2.91
C LYS A 41 14.59 2.24 -2.05
N GLU A 42 13.31 2.40 -2.39
CA GLU A 42 12.21 1.79 -1.66
C GLU A 42 12.35 0.28 -1.61
N MET A 43 12.73 -0.34 -2.72
CA MET A 43 12.95 -1.78 -2.79
C MET A 43 14.10 -2.26 -1.89
N GLY A 44 15.03 -1.39 -1.56
CA GLY A 44 16.08 -1.68 -0.60
C GLY A 44 15.64 -1.59 0.86
N ASN A 45 14.56 -0.84 1.13
CA ASN A 45 14.06 -0.59 2.49
C ASN A 45 12.77 -1.34 2.82
N SER A 46 12.05 -1.79 1.81
CA SER A 46 10.74 -2.39 1.96
C SER A 46 10.65 -3.72 1.23
N VAL A 47 9.71 -4.55 1.66
CA VAL A 47 9.29 -5.72 0.90
C VAL A 47 8.21 -5.25 -0.06
N VAL A 48 8.46 -5.37 -1.35
CA VAL A 48 7.54 -4.87 -2.40
C VAL A 48 7.00 -6.04 -3.21
N TYR A 49 5.69 -6.03 -3.42
CA TYR A 49 5.01 -6.98 -4.29
C TYR A 49 4.36 -6.23 -5.44
N VAL A 50 4.38 -6.82 -6.63
CA VAL A 50 3.55 -6.37 -7.73
C VAL A 50 2.27 -7.18 -7.76
N ILE A 51 1.17 -6.52 -8.14
CA ILE A 51 -0.13 -7.14 -8.30
C ILE A 51 -0.33 -7.38 -9.79
N ILE A 52 -0.48 -8.64 -10.17
CA ILE A 52 -0.59 -9.03 -11.57
C ILE A 52 -1.99 -9.58 -11.85
N LYS A 53 -2.61 -9.08 -12.89
CA LYS A 53 -3.90 -9.59 -13.40
C LYS A 53 -3.80 -9.74 -14.91
N ASP A 54 -4.15 -10.93 -15.41
CA ASP A 54 -4.09 -11.27 -16.84
C ASP A 54 -2.72 -10.96 -17.46
N GLY A 55 -1.65 -11.27 -16.72
CA GLY A 55 -0.26 -11.07 -17.18
C GLY A 55 0.24 -9.63 -17.11
N LYS A 56 -0.57 -8.70 -16.62
CA LYS A 56 -0.23 -7.28 -16.54
C LYS A 56 -0.08 -6.82 -15.09
N ILE A 57 0.95 -6.03 -14.82
CA ILE A 57 1.11 -5.39 -13.50
C ILE A 57 0.10 -4.25 -13.39
N ILE A 58 -0.82 -4.38 -12.43
CA ILE A 58 -1.91 -3.43 -12.21
C ILE A 58 -1.80 -2.70 -10.87
N GLY A 59 -0.77 -2.98 -10.10
CA GLY A 59 -0.61 -2.35 -8.81
C GLY A 59 0.62 -2.80 -8.09
N ASP A 60 0.83 -2.23 -6.93
CA ASP A 60 1.93 -2.58 -6.05
C ASP A 60 1.48 -2.54 -4.59
N ALA A 61 2.15 -3.31 -3.76
CA ALA A 61 1.91 -3.34 -2.32
C ALA A 61 3.25 -3.49 -1.62
N ALA A 62 3.48 -2.70 -0.59
CA ALA A 62 4.76 -2.69 0.09
C ALA A 62 4.61 -2.55 1.60
N PHE A 63 5.55 -3.14 2.32
CA PHE A 63 5.65 -2.95 3.76
C PHE A 63 7.11 -2.93 4.21
N GLU A 64 7.37 -2.20 5.30
CA GLU A 64 8.67 -2.17 5.94
C GLU A 64 8.62 -2.98 7.22
N VAL A 65 9.64 -3.77 7.46
CA VAL A 65 9.83 -4.48 8.72
C VAL A 65 10.56 -3.53 9.66
N LYS A 66 9.82 -2.93 10.60
CA LYS A 66 10.41 -2.01 11.59
C LYS A 66 11.13 -2.76 12.70
N SER A 67 10.57 -3.90 13.12
CA SER A 67 11.15 -4.85 14.05
C SER A 67 10.43 -6.18 13.87
N LYS A 68 10.84 -7.20 14.61
CA LYS A 68 10.15 -8.50 14.57
C LYS A 68 8.68 -8.42 14.99
N ASP A 69 8.30 -7.39 15.72
CA ASP A 69 6.95 -7.19 16.25
C ASP A 69 6.18 -6.05 15.60
N HIS A 70 6.79 -5.35 14.65
CA HIS A 70 6.18 -4.16 14.03
C HIS A 70 6.42 -4.11 12.52
N ILE A 71 5.32 -4.12 11.77
CA ILE A 71 5.30 -3.95 10.32
C ILE A 71 4.59 -2.64 10.00
N TYR A 72 5.20 -1.84 9.13
CA TYR A 72 4.58 -0.63 8.60
C TYR A 72 4.18 -0.85 7.14
N GLY A 73 2.89 -0.74 6.86
CA GLY A 73 2.38 -0.80 5.49
C GLY A 73 2.71 0.49 4.77
N SER A 74 3.68 0.45 3.86
CA SER A 74 4.19 1.66 3.20
C SER A 74 3.44 2.02 1.92
N GLY A 75 2.69 1.10 1.32
CA GLY A 75 1.92 1.42 0.13
C GLY A 75 1.00 0.31 -0.33
N LEU A 76 -0.10 0.72 -0.93
CA LEU A 76 -1.00 -0.16 -1.66
C LEU A 76 -1.63 0.72 -2.76
N MET A 77 -1.20 0.51 -3.99
CA MET A 77 -1.68 1.24 -5.15
C MET A 77 -2.27 0.28 -6.16
N ILE A 78 -3.45 0.61 -6.66
CA ILE A 78 -4.12 -0.18 -7.69
C ILE A 78 -4.46 0.78 -8.84
N ASP A 79 -4.12 0.38 -10.05
CA ASP A 79 -4.44 1.14 -11.26
C ASP A 79 -5.93 1.51 -11.22
N PRO A 80 -6.28 2.79 -11.45
CA PRO A 80 -7.67 3.23 -11.41
C PRO A 80 -8.63 2.41 -12.25
N GLU A 81 -8.18 1.86 -13.37
CA GLU A 81 -9.01 1.02 -14.24
C GLU A 81 -9.40 -0.31 -13.57
N TYR A 82 -8.70 -0.71 -12.54
CA TYR A 82 -8.91 -1.98 -11.84
C TYR A 82 -9.45 -1.80 -10.43
N GLN A 83 -9.74 -0.58 -10.03
CA GLN A 83 -10.32 -0.30 -8.70
C GLN A 83 -11.78 -0.73 -8.62
N ASN A 84 -12.29 -0.87 -7.41
CA ASN A 84 -13.67 -1.29 -7.13
C ASN A 84 -14.02 -2.70 -7.63
N GLN A 85 -13.02 -3.57 -7.71
CA GLN A 85 -13.17 -4.97 -8.11
C GLN A 85 -12.79 -5.94 -6.99
N GLY A 86 -12.56 -5.44 -5.78
CA GLY A 86 -12.19 -6.27 -4.64
C GLY A 86 -10.72 -6.64 -4.57
N ILE A 87 -9.87 -6.05 -5.41
CA ILE A 87 -8.44 -6.39 -5.46
C ILE A 87 -7.72 -5.96 -4.17
N GLY A 88 -7.97 -4.73 -3.69
CA GLY A 88 -7.38 -4.27 -2.44
C GLY A 88 -7.75 -5.15 -1.26
N ARG A 89 -9.00 -5.57 -1.22
CA ARG A 89 -9.49 -6.50 -0.19
C ARG A 89 -8.77 -7.84 -0.26
N GLU A 90 -8.58 -8.37 -1.45
CA GLU A 90 -7.87 -9.63 -1.67
C GLU A 90 -6.41 -9.55 -1.21
N VAL A 91 -5.72 -8.45 -1.57
CA VAL A 91 -4.33 -8.21 -1.17
C VAL A 91 -4.23 -8.13 0.35
N LEU A 92 -5.10 -7.36 0.99
CA LEU A 92 -5.10 -7.24 2.45
C LEU A 92 -5.42 -8.57 3.14
N THR A 93 -6.34 -9.34 2.59
CA THR A 93 -6.66 -10.67 3.13
C THR A 93 -5.41 -11.54 3.19
N ARG A 94 -4.63 -11.55 2.11
CA ARG A 94 -3.40 -12.32 2.05
C ARG A 94 -2.34 -11.82 3.02
N PHE A 95 -2.14 -10.50 3.08
CA PHE A 95 -1.13 -9.92 3.98
C PHE A 95 -1.48 -10.09 5.45
N VAL A 96 -2.71 -9.86 5.83
CA VAL A 96 -3.13 -10.04 7.23
C VAL A 96 -2.95 -11.50 7.67
N LYS A 97 -3.22 -12.43 6.77
CA LYS A 97 -3.01 -13.84 7.04
C LYS A 97 -1.52 -14.18 7.21
N GLU A 98 -0.68 -13.65 6.32
CA GLU A 98 0.76 -13.85 6.36
C GLU A 98 1.40 -13.22 7.60
N LEU A 99 0.91 -12.06 7.99
CA LEU A 99 1.45 -11.29 9.12
C LEU A 99 0.78 -11.60 10.45
N LYS A 100 0.03 -12.69 10.50
CA LYS A 100 -0.58 -13.17 11.74
C LYS A 100 0.51 -13.44 12.77
N GLY A 101 0.38 -12.85 13.95
CA GLY A 101 1.41 -12.98 15.00
C GLY A 101 2.33 -11.78 15.11
N VAL A 102 2.35 -10.90 14.14
CA VAL A 102 3.03 -9.61 14.27
C VAL A 102 2.21 -8.76 15.24
N LYS A 103 2.84 -8.21 16.26
CA LYS A 103 2.11 -7.50 17.33
C LYS A 103 1.46 -6.21 16.87
N ARG A 104 2.11 -5.49 15.96
CA ARG A 104 1.59 -4.21 15.46
C ARG A 104 1.79 -4.09 13.96
N ILE A 105 0.70 -3.80 13.28
CA ILE A 105 0.74 -3.41 11.87
C ILE A 105 0.13 -2.02 11.81
N ASP A 106 0.83 -1.05 11.25
CA ASP A 106 0.31 0.30 11.09
C ASP A 106 0.55 0.83 9.68
N MET A 107 -0.11 1.93 9.35
CA MET A 107 -0.02 2.57 8.05
C MET A 107 -0.54 3.99 8.12
N THR A 108 -0.25 4.77 7.07
CA THR A 108 -0.77 6.11 6.92
C THR A 108 -1.82 6.14 5.82
N VAL A 109 -2.87 6.93 6.02
CA VAL A 109 -3.96 7.09 5.05
C VAL A 109 -4.35 8.55 4.99
N HIS A 110 -4.63 9.06 3.78
CA HIS A 110 -5.17 10.41 3.64
C HIS A 110 -6.58 10.44 4.24
N PRO A 111 -6.94 11.47 5.03
CA PRO A 111 -8.26 11.53 5.69
C PRO A 111 -9.45 11.54 4.71
N HIS A 112 -9.25 11.97 3.47
CA HIS A 112 -10.31 11.96 2.47
C HIS A 112 -10.38 10.64 1.67
N ASN A 113 -9.48 9.72 1.91
CA ASN A 113 -9.51 8.41 1.25
C ASN A 113 -10.45 7.47 1.99
N SER A 114 -11.76 7.73 1.86
CA SER A 114 -12.78 6.99 2.57
C SER A 114 -12.81 5.50 2.20
N ALA A 115 -12.50 5.18 0.96
CA ALA A 115 -12.48 3.79 0.51
C ALA A 115 -11.40 2.99 1.25
N ALA A 116 -10.19 3.54 1.36
CA ALA A 116 -9.09 2.90 2.08
C ALA A 116 -9.39 2.82 3.58
N ILE A 117 -9.88 3.90 4.17
CA ILE A 117 -10.23 3.93 5.60
C ILE A 117 -11.26 2.84 5.91
N GLY A 118 -12.33 2.79 5.13
CA GLY A 118 -13.38 1.77 5.32
C GLY A 118 -12.85 0.36 5.17
N LEU A 119 -11.97 0.14 4.19
CA LEU A 119 -11.36 -1.15 3.97
C LEU A 119 -10.53 -1.58 5.19
N TYR A 120 -9.66 -0.70 5.67
CA TYR A 120 -8.81 -1.02 6.83
C TYR A 120 -9.61 -1.25 8.10
N LEU A 121 -10.66 -0.46 8.33
CA LEU A 121 -11.55 -0.67 9.47
C LEU A 121 -12.17 -2.07 9.45
N ARG A 122 -12.55 -2.58 8.27
CA ARG A 122 -13.10 -3.93 8.14
C ARG A 122 -12.10 -5.01 8.50
N PHE A 123 -10.80 -4.73 8.36
CA PHE A 123 -9.75 -5.68 8.73
C PHE A 123 -9.30 -5.53 10.18
N GLY A 124 -9.98 -4.70 10.96
CA GLY A 124 -9.69 -4.54 12.38
C GLY A 124 -8.69 -3.46 12.73
N PHE A 125 -8.28 -2.66 11.74
CA PHE A 125 -7.46 -1.48 12.01
C PHE A 125 -8.32 -0.40 12.63
N VAL A 126 -7.72 0.41 13.49
CA VAL A 126 -8.39 1.56 14.11
C VAL A 126 -7.62 2.84 13.80
N ILE A 127 -8.31 3.97 13.80
CA ILE A 127 -7.69 5.29 13.64
C ILE A 127 -7.01 5.63 14.99
N GLU A 128 -5.71 5.85 14.94
CA GLU A 128 -4.91 6.08 16.14
C GLU A 128 -4.50 7.53 16.33
N SER A 129 -4.12 8.21 15.25
CA SER A 129 -3.65 9.59 15.35
C SER A 129 -3.76 10.33 14.03
N TRP A 130 -3.57 11.66 14.11
CA TRP A 130 -3.56 12.58 12.99
C TRP A 130 -2.20 13.27 12.93
N LYS A 131 -1.62 13.35 11.73
CA LYS A 131 -0.32 14.02 11.51
C LYS A 131 -0.44 15.03 10.40
N ASP A 132 -0.25 16.31 10.70
CA ASP A 132 -0.21 17.36 9.70
C ASP A 132 1.06 17.25 8.87
N ASN A 133 0.96 17.56 7.57
CA ASN A 133 2.09 17.63 6.67
C ASN A 133 3.03 16.42 6.77
N TYR A 134 2.47 15.23 6.84
CA TYR A 134 3.22 14.00 7.13
C TYR A 134 4.37 13.72 6.15
N TYR A 135 4.10 13.87 4.85
CA TYR A 135 5.10 13.66 3.80
C TYR A 135 5.77 14.93 3.31
N GLY A 136 5.45 16.09 3.89
CA GLY A 136 5.95 17.38 3.42
C GLY A 136 5.20 17.94 2.22
N ASP A 137 4.08 17.35 1.85
CA ASP A 137 3.24 17.79 0.72
C ASP A 137 2.12 18.76 1.15
N GLY A 138 2.13 19.19 2.41
CA GLY A 138 1.10 20.05 2.97
C GLY A 138 -0.18 19.33 3.36
N GLN A 139 -0.26 18.04 3.12
CA GLN A 139 -1.46 17.24 3.36
C GLN A 139 -1.36 16.45 4.66
N PRO A 140 -2.46 16.37 5.43
CA PRO A 140 -2.46 15.55 6.63
C PRO A 140 -2.57 14.06 6.29
N ARG A 141 -2.20 13.24 7.27
CA ARG A 141 -2.42 11.79 7.21
C ARG A 141 -2.92 11.30 8.55
N ILE A 142 -3.78 10.31 8.52
CA ILE A 142 -4.14 9.57 9.74
C ILE A 142 -3.26 8.33 9.82
N ILE A 143 -2.95 7.94 11.06
CA ILE A 143 -2.27 6.68 11.33
C ILE A 143 -3.35 5.68 11.73
N MET A 144 -3.38 4.55 11.04
CA MET A 144 -4.26 3.44 11.38
C MET A 144 -3.39 2.27 11.84
N ALA A 145 -3.85 1.57 12.87
CA ALA A 145 -3.06 0.48 13.45
C ALA A 145 -3.95 -0.71 13.79
N LYS A 146 -3.36 -1.88 13.69
CA LYS A 146 -3.93 -3.15 14.16
C LYS A 146 -2.95 -3.77 15.10
N CYS A 147 -3.35 -3.94 16.37
CA CYS A 147 -2.55 -4.60 17.40
C CYS A 147 -3.09 -6.01 17.59
N GLN A 148 -2.21 -6.99 17.50
CA GLN A 148 -2.60 -8.41 17.54
C GLN A 148 -2.08 -9.11 18.78
#